data_30caa6d79a86cc259be2d84a11707f78
#
_entry.id   30caa6d79a86cc259be2d84a11707f78
#
_cell.length_a   1.000
_cell.length_b   1.000
_cell.length_c   1.000
_cell.angle_alpha   90.00
_cell.angle_beta   90.00
_cell.angle_gamma   90.00
#
_symmetry.space_group_name_H-M   'P 1'
#
loop_
_entity.id
_entity.type
_entity.pdbx_description
1 polymer ?
#
loop_
_entity_poly.entity_id
_entity_poly.type
_entity_poly.pdbx_seq_one_letter_code
_entity_poly.pdbx_strand_id
1 'polypeptide(L)'
;MSGKKIAIIYKSLTGNTRQVAEAIRDALGSEEIVYFGEPKTDIAADLYFVGSWTDKGSCDGEIGEYLKLLSGKKLAIFGTAGYGGSEEYYQTLTRRVTECVPDTGEVLGSFFCQGKMPIGVRNRYVAMLREHPEGQKLNASVKNFDEALSHPDEKDFADARRWAQTMVDAV
;
A
#
# COMPACT_ATOMS: atom_id res chain seq x y z
N MET A 1 16.42 14.76 -22.23
CA MET A 1 16.75 13.51 -21.53
C MET A 1 15.47 12.71 -21.35
N SER A 2 15.51 11.43 -21.68
CA SER A 2 14.37 10.55 -21.43
C SER A 2 14.25 10.32 -19.92
N GLY A 3 13.05 10.38 -19.39
CA GLY A 3 12.77 10.03 -18.02
C GLY A 3 12.99 8.53 -17.76
N LYS A 4 13.00 8.14 -16.50
CA LYS A 4 13.07 6.75 -16.11
C LYS A 4 11.74 6.07 -16.45
N LYS A 5 11.78 4.80 -16.78
CA LYS A 5 10.59 4.00 -17.05
C LYS A 5 10.02 3.48 -15.74
N ILE A 6 8.80 3.86 -15.46
CA ILE A 6 8.12 3.56 -14.19
C ILE A 6 6.89 2.71 -14.46
N ALA A 7 6.78 1.60 -13.73
CA ALA A 7 5.54 0.83 -13.66
C ALA A 7 4.89 1.03 -12.30
N ILE A 8 3.59 1.26 -12.27
CA ILE A 8 2.82 1.39 -11.03
C ILE A 8 1.75 0.29 -11.06
N ILE A 9 1.95 -0.70 -10.21
CA ILE A 9 1.13 -1.91 -10.16
C ILE A 9 0.47 -1.99 -8.79
N TYR A 10 -0.84 -2.15 -8.76
CA TYR A 10 -1.55 -2.17 -7.50
C TYR A 10 -2.76 -3.09 -7.51
N LYS A 11 -3.19 -3.49 -6.33
CA LYS A 11 -4.47 -4.14 -6.09
C LYS A 11 -5.19 -3.34 -5.01
N SER A 12 -6.39 -2.88 -5.33
CA SER A 12 -7.21 -2.07 -4.44
C SER A 12 -8.55 -2.76 -4.23
N LEU A 13 -8.98 -2.89 -2.96
CA LEU A 13 -10.26 -3.51 -2.64
C LEU A 13 -11.39 -2.50 -2.62
N THR A 14 -11.16 -1.33 -1.99
CA THR A 14 -12.19 -0.31 -1.75
C THR A 14 -11.84 1.05 -2.34
N GLY A 15 -10.75 1.14 -3.11
CA GLY A 15 -10.30 2.37 -3.75
C GLY A 15 -9.20 3.12 -3.01
N ASN A 16 -8.86 2.76 -1.79
CA ASN A 16 -7.83 3.46 -1.01
C ASN A 16 -6.45 3.36 -1.67
N THR A 17 -6.03 2.14 -1.97
CA THR A 17 -4.73 1.89 -2.60
C THR A 17 -4.65 2.52 -3.98
N ARG A 18 -5.74 2.49 -4.73
CA ARG A 18 -5.83 3.16 -6.03
C ARG A 18 -5.60 4.66 -5.92
N GLN A 19 -6.19 5.31 -4.94
CA GLN A 19 -6.00 6.75 -4.72
C GLN A 19 -4.54 7.09 -4.43
N VAL A 20 -3.87 6.27 -3.64
CA VAL A 20 -2.43 6.43 -3.37
C VAL A 20 -1.63 6.22 -4.66
N ALA A 21 -1.95 5.20 -5.45
CA ALA A 21 -1.30 4.94 -6.74
C ALA A 21 -1.46 6.13 -7.69
N GLU A 22 -2.65 6.74 -7.74
CA GLU A 22 -2.91 7.92 -8.56
C GLU A 22 -2.07 9.12 -8.09
N ALA A 23 -1.94 9.31 -6.78
CA ALA A 23 -1.09 10.37 -6.23
C ALA A 23 0.37 10.17 -6.62
N ILE A 24 0.86 8.94 -6.55
CA ILE A 24 2.23 8.61 -6.99
C ILE A 24 2.41 8.93 -8.47
N ARG A 25 1.48 8.49 -9.31
CA ARG A 25 1.51 8.77 -10.75
C ARG A 25 1.57 10.27 -11.02
N ASP A 26 0.74 11.03 -10.35
CA ASP A 26 0.66 12.49 -10.56
C ASP A 26 1.98 13.18 -10.17
N ALA A 27 2.70 12.67 -9.18
CA ALA A 27 3.98 13.23 -8.77
C ALA A 27 5.10 12.93 -9.77
N LEU A 28 4.96 11.91 -10.60
CA LEU A 28 6.00 11.41 -11.49
C LEU A 28 5.78 11.78 -12.96
N GLY A 29 5.12 12.93 -13.20
CA GLY A 29 4.79 13.37 -14.55
C GLY A 29 5.98 13.68 -15.45
N SER A 30 7.19 13.86 -14.87
CA SER A 30 8.43 14.05 -15.64
C SER A 30 9.07 12.72 -16.06
N GLU A 31 8.57 11.60 -15.55
CA GLU A 31 9.05 10.28 -15.88
C GLU A 31 8.17 9.61 -16.94
N GLU A 32 8.65 8.52 -17.51
CA GLU A 32 7.85 7.73 -18.45
C GLU A 32 7.07 6.64 -17.71
N ILE A 33 5.76 6.83 -17.56
CA ILE A 33 4.90 5.83 -16.94
C ILE A 33 4.55 4.80 -18.01
N VAL A 34 5.22 3.65 -17.98
CA VAL A 34 5.03 2.58 -18.97
C VAL A 34 3.83 1.69 -18.65
N TYR A 35 3.40 1.69 -17.39
CA TYR A 35 2.21 0.93 -16.97
C TYR A 35 1.63 1.51 -15.69
N PHE A 36 0.30 1.51 -15.63
CA PHE A 36 -0.47 1.87 -14.43
C PHE A 36 -1.72 0.99 -14.37
N GLY A 37 -1.81 0.13 -13.35
CA GLY A 37 -2.98 -0.75 -13.20
C GLY A 37 -2.72 -1.97 -12.36
N GLU A 38 -3.62 -2.94 -12.47
CA GLU A 38 -3.53 -4.20 -11.75
C GLU A 38 -2.36 -5.06 -12.27
N PRO A 39 -1.96 -6.12 -11.52
CA PRO A 39 -0.85 -6.97 -11.91
C PRO A 39 -0.91 -7.46 -13.35
N LYS A 40 0.18 -7.24 -14.06
CA LYS A 40 0.35 -7.64 -15.45
C LYS A 40 1.80 -8.05 -15.66
N THR A 41 2.03 -9.16 -16.34
CA THR A 41 3.36 -9.66 -16.65
C THR A 41 3.97 -8.96 -17.87
N ASP A 42 5.26 -9.17 -18.08
CA ASP A 42 6.02 -8.69 -19.25
C ASP A 42 6.09 -7.17 -19.38
N ILE A 43 6.18 -6.48 -18.24
CA ILE A 43 6.39 -5.03 -18.19
C ILE A 43 7.87 -4.79 -17.94
N ALA A 44 8.51 -4.03 -18.81
CA ALA A 44 9.90 -3.60 -18.65
C ALA A 44 9.92 -2.19 -18.10
N ALA A 45 10.47 -2.02 -16.91
CA ALA A 45 10.60 -0.73 -16.26
C ALA A 45 11.93 -0.64 -15.49
N ASP A 46 12.36 0.59 -15.19
CA ASP A 46 13.55 0.83 -14.36
C ASP A 46 13.19 0.74 -12.88
N LEU A 47 11.94 1.05 -12.52
CA LEU A 47 11.44 0.99 -11.16
C LEU A 47 9.99 0.53 -11.17
N TYR A 48 9.67 -0.40 -10.29
CA TYR A 48 8.31 -0.94 -10.09
C TYR A 48 7.78 -0.46 -8.76
N PHE A 49 6.76 0.39 -8.78
CA PHE A 49 5.95 0.67 -7.60
C PHE A 49 4.89 -0.41 -7.51
N VAL A 50 4.89 -1.16 -6.43
CA VAL A 50 3.93 -2.24 -6.22
C VAL A 50 3.14 -1.98 -4.95
N GLY A 51 1.84 -1.83 -5.07
CA GLY A 51 0.96 -1.46 -3.98
C GLY A 51 -0.19 -2.42 -3.74
N SER A 52 -0.62 -2.50 -2.48
CA SER A 52 -1.68 -3.40 -2.08
C SER A 52 -2.48 -2.83 -0.90
N TRP A 53 -3.77 -3.20 -0.86
CA TRP A 53 -4.52 -3.12 0.39
C TRP A 53 -3.98 -4.19 1.34
N THR A 54 -4.23 -4.02 2.64
CA THR A 54 -3.74 -4.96 3.65
C THR A 54 -4.79 -6.01 3.95
N ASP A 55 -4.41 -7.27 3.71
CA ASP A 55 -5.23 -8.44 3.99
C ASP A 55 -4.53 -9.27 5.07
N LYS A 56 -5.17 -9.41 6.22
CA LYS A 56 -4.67 -10.24 7.33
C LYS A 56 -3.21 -9.97 7.70
N GLY A 57 -2.84 -8.69 7.71
CA GLY A 57 -1.49 -8.27 8.09
C GLY A 57 -0.42 -8.43 7.02
N SER A 58 -0.81 -8.61 5.76
CA SER A 58 0.11 -8.68 4.62
C SER A 58 -0.58 -8.12 3.38
N CYS A 59 0.04 -8.27 2.21
CA CYS A 59 -0.54 -7.82 0.96
C CYS A 59 -1.59 -8.81 0.43
N ASP A 60 -2.38 -8.35 -0.53
CA ASP A 60 -3.27 -9.22 -1.31
C ASP A 60 -2.47 -10.38 -1.92
N GLY A 61 -3.07 -11.57 -1.97
CA GLY A 61 -2.39 -12.76 -2.49
C GLY A 61 -1.93 -12.63 -3.93
N GLU A 62 -2.68 -11.91 -4.76
CA GLU A 62 -2.30 -11.67 -6.15
C GLU A 62 -1.05 -10.79 -6.24
N ILE A 63 -0.93 -9.80 -5.36
CA ILE A 63 0.27 -8.97 -5.27
C ILE A 63 1.45 -9.80 -4.79
N GLY A 64 1.24 -10.66 -3.77
CA GLY A 64 2.29 -11.55 -3.29
C GLY A 64 2.84 -12.45 -4.40
N GLU A 65 1.98 -13.04 -5.19
CA GLU A 65 2.40 -13.88 -6.33
C GLU A 65 3.11 -13.05 -7.40
N TYR A 66 2.64 -11.83 -7.65
CA TYR A 66 3.29 -10.93 -8.62
C TYR A 66 4.70 -10.55 -8.19
N LEU A 67 4.89 -10.23 -6.91
CA LEU A 67 6.21 -9.87 -6.38
C LEU A 67 7.25 -10.95 -6.60
N LYS A 68 6.86 -12.22 -6.56
CA LYS A 68 7.76 -13.35 -6.80
C LYS A 68 8.35 -13.35 -8.22
N LEU A 69 7.73 -12.65 -9.14
CA LEU A 69 8.17 -12.57 -10.54
C LEU A 69 9.21 -11.47 -10.78
N LEU A 70 9.50 -10.64 -9.78
CA LEU A 70 10.33 -9.45 -9.94
C LEU A 70 11.79 -9.68 -9.55
N SER A 71 12.33 -10.83 -9.91
CA SER A 71 13.76 -11.14 -9.74
C SER A 71 14.64 -10.15 -10.50
N GLY A 72 15.65 -9.61 -9.83
CA GLY A 72 16.60 -8.68 -10.45
C GLY A 72 16.03 -7.29 -10.70
N LYS A 73 14.85 -6.99 -10.20
CA LYS A 73 14.18 -5.69 -10.41
C LYS A 73 14.34 -4.78 -9.21
N LYS A 74 14.21 -3.48 -9.44
CA LYS A 74 14.16 -2.46 -8.38
C LYS A 74 12.70 -2.15 -8.10
N LEU A 75 12.34 -2.19 -6.82
CA LEU A 75 10.94 -2.04 -6.36
C LEU A 75 10.82 -0.98 -5.28
N ALA A 76 9.65 -0.35 -5.25
CA ALA A 76 9.21 0.50 -4.15
C ALA A 76 7.82 0.01 -3.75
N ILE A 77 7.64 -0.34 -2.49
CA ILE A 77 6.41 -0.96 -2.00
C ILE A 77 5.53 0.10 -1.34
N PHE A 78 4.24 0.12 -1.67
CA PHE A 78 3.29 0.99 -0.99
C PHE A 78 2.02 0.23 -0.63
N GLY A 79 1.24 0.82 0.27
CA GLY A 79 -0.01 0.17 0.65
C GLY A 79 -0.86 1.02 1.56
N THR A 80 -2.07 0.52 1.78
CA THR A 80 -3.03 1.10 2.71
C THR A 80 -3.48 0.04 3.71
N ALA A 81 -3.72 0.45 4.94
CA ALA A 81 -4.13 -0.45 6.01
C ALA A 81 -5.26 0.17 6.83
N GLY A 82 -6.23 -0.63 7.20
CA GLY A 82 -7.31 -0.19 8.08
C GLY A 82 -6.79 0.16 9.47
N TYR A 83 -5.82 -0.59 9.97
CA TYR A 83 -5.07 -0.22 11.17
C TYR A 83 -3.93 0.69 10.75
N GLY A 84 -3.73 1.77 11.49
CA GLY A 84 -2.72 2.74 11.10
C GLY A 84 -2.22 3.58 12.25
N GLY A 85 -1.41 4.60 11.90
CA GLY A 85 -0.87 5.56 12.84
C GLY A 85 0.37 5.10 13.61
N SER A 86 0.87 3.89 13.33
CA SER A 86 2.06 3.36 13.98
C SER A 86 3.12 3.02 12.95
N GLU A 87 4.25 3.68 13.04
CA GLU A 87 5.45 3.39 12.24
C GLU A 87 5.87 1.93 12.39
N GLU A 88 5.83 1.42 13.61
CA GLU A 88 6.19 0.04 13.93
C GLU A 88 5.31 -0.96 13.17
N TYR A 89 4.00 -0.70 13.10
CA TYR A 89 3.07 -1.55 12.36
C TYR A 89 3.38 -1.52 10.86
N TYR A 90 3.66 -0.35 10.31
CA TYR A 90 4.01 -0.21 8.89
C TYR A 90 5.34 -0.90 8.57
N GLN A 91 6.30 -0.88 9.48
CA GLN A 91 7.55 -1.64 9.32
C GLN A 91 7.29 -3.14 9.29
N THR A 92 6.37 -3.62 10.12
CA THR A 92 5.96 -5.03 10.13
C THR A 92 5.29 -5.41 8.80
N LEU A 93 4.41 -4.56 8.28
CA LEU A 93 3.79 -4.79 6.97
C LEU A 93 4.84 -4.82 5.86
N THR A 94 5.76 -3.87 5.86
CA THR A 94 6.86 -3.83 4.90
C THR A 94 7.64 -5.12 4.89
N ARG A 95 8.01 -5.62 6.07
CA ARG A 95 8.77 -6.86 6.20
C ARG A 95 8.00 -8.04 5.60
N ARG A 96 6.72 -8.17 5.95
CA ARG A 96 5.88 -9.28 5.47
C ARG A 96 5.69 -9.25 3.96
N VAL A 97 5.48 -8.07 3.39
CA VAL A 97 5.34 -7.92 1.93
C VAL A 97 6.67 -8.21 1.24
N THR A 98 7.78 -7.71 1.79
CA THR A 98 9.12 -7.91 1.24
C THR A 98 9.50 -9.39 1.20
N GLU A 99 8.97 -10.21 2.10
CA GLU A 99 9.20 -11.67 2.09
C GLU A 99 8.75 -12.32 0.77
N CYS A 100 7.83 -11.70 0.04
CA CYS A 100 7.39 -12.19 -1.26
C CYS A 100 8.36 -11.85 -2.39
N VAL A 101 9.29 -10.94 -2.17
CA VAL A 101 10.25 -10.49 -3.17
C VAL A 101 11.43 -11.47 -3.23
N PRO A 102 11.86 -11.90 -4.44
CA PRO A 102 13.05 -12.76 -4.55
C PRO A 102 14.30 -12.08 -3.98
N ASP A 103 15.26 -12.88 -3.52
CA ASP A 103 16.52 -12.39 -2.96
C ASP A 103 17.28 -11.47 -3.91
N THR A 104 17.12 -11.67 -5.20
CA THR A 104 17.74 -10.82 -6.25
C THR A 104 16.98 -9.52 -6.49
N GLY A 105 15.78 -9.37 -5.96
CA GLY A 105 15.01 -8.13 -6.06
C GLY A 105 15.54 -7.09 -5.08
N GLU A 106 15.53 -5.82 -5.46
CA GLU A 106 16.00 -4.72 -4.63
C GLU A 106 14.82 -3.83 -4.22
N VAL A 107 14.44 -3.88 -2.95
CA VAL A 107 13.40 -3.02 -2.39
C VAL A 107 14.04 -1.74 -1.89
N LEU A 108 13.77 -0.62 -2.58
CA LEU A 108 14.37 0.68 -2.26
C LEU A 108 13.75 1.34 -1.04
N GLY A 109 12.48 1.07 -0.79
CA GLY A 109 11.77 1.64 0.33
C GLY A 109 10.28 1.28 0.31
N SER A 110 9.55 1.81 1.29
CA SER A 110 8.12 1.55 1.40
C SER A 110 7.37 2.77 1.93
N PHE A 111 6.08 2.83 1.60
CA PHE A 111 5.16 3.83 2.10
C PHE A 111 3.82 3.17 2.43
N PHE A 112 3.33 3.40 3.64
CA PHE A 112 2.00 2.96 4.04
C PHE A 112 1.24 4.12 4.68
N CYS A 113 -0.07 4.13 4.46
CA CYS A 113 -0.96 5.03 5.18
C CYS A 113 -2.23 4.30 5.56
N GLN A 114 -3.01 4.91 6.43
CA GLN A 114 -4.29 4.36 6.84
C GLN A 114 -5.31 4.52 5.71
N GLY A 115 -6.28 3.62 5.64
CA GLY A 115 -7.37 3.68 4.68
C GLY A 115 -8.69 3.25 5.31
N LYS A 116 -9.78 3.89 4.90
CA LYS A 116 -11.11 3.58 5.42
C LYS A 116 -11.52 2.15 5.07
N MET A 117 -12.18 1.52 6.03
CA MET A 117 -12.72 0.17 5.88
C MET A 117 -14.22 0.22 5.57
N PRO A 118 -14.78 -0.85 4.94
CA PRO A 118 -16.23 -0.95 4.73
C PRO A 118 -17.00 -0.93 6.05
N ILE A 119 -18.18 -0.31 6.05
CA ILE A 119 -19.02 -0.20 7.26
C ILE A 119 -19.36 -1.57 7.89
N GLY A 120 -19.42 -2.62 7.09
CA GLY A 120 -19.64 -3.98 7.59
C GLY A 120 -18.63 -4.44 8.62
N VAL A 121 -17.39 -3.93 8.54
CA VAL A 121 -16.33 -4.21 9.53
C VAL A 121 -16.72 -3.64 10.88
N ARG A 122 -17.16 -2.37 10.90
CA ARG A 122 -17.61 -1.71 12.13
C ARG A 122 -18.83 -2.42 12.73
N ASN A 123 -19.77 -2.78 11.88
CA ASN A 123 -20.99 -3.46 12.32
C ASN A 123 -20.67 -4.78 13.02
N ARG A 124 -19.68 -5.52 12.53
CA ARG A 124 -19.23 -6.76 13.20
C ARG A 124 -18.62 -6.47 14.56
N TYR A 125 -17.79 -5.44 14.67
CA TYR A 125 -17.20 -5.05 15.97
C TYR A 125 -18.27 -4.67 16.97
N VAL A 126 -19.27 -3.87 16.55
CA VAL A 126 -20.37 -3.43 17.38
C VAL A 126 -21.22 -4.62 17.84
N ALA A 127 -21.52 -5.56 16.94
CA ALA A 127 -22.27 -6.78 17.28
C ALA A 127 -21.52 -7.62 18.32
N MET A 128 -20.20 -7.76 18.16
CA MET A 128 -19.37 -8.49 19.13
C MET A 128 -19.32 -7.79 20.48
N LEU A 129 -19.33 -6.45 20.50
CA LEU A 129 -19.37 -5.68 21.75
C LEU A 129 -20.67 -5.86 22.50
N ARG A 130 -21.80 -6.08 21.81
CA ARG A 130 -23.09 -6.38 22.47
C ARG A 130 -23.03 -7.69 23.25
N GLU A 131 -22.25 -8.66 22.76
CA GLU A 131 -22.05 -9.94 23.43
C GLU A 131 -20.95 -9.87 24.50
N HIS A 132 -19.98 -8.97 24.30
CA HIS A 132 -18.82 -8.80 25.17
C HIS A 132 -18.57 -7.32 25.46
N PRO A 133 -19.44 -6.65 26.29
CA PRO A 133 -19.36 -5.20 26.50
C PRO A 133 -18.05 -4.70 27.08
N GLU A 134 -17.27 -5.58 27.72
CA GLU A 134 -16.00 -5.24 28.36
C GLU A 134 -14.81 -5.47 27.44
N GLY A 135 -15.03 -5.74 26.15
CA GLY A 135 -13.97 -6.01 25.18
C GLY A 135 -13.17 -4.76 24.86
N GLN A 136 -12.05 -4.54 25.56
CA GLN A 136 -11.17 -3.38 25.31
C GLN A 136 -10.61 -3.37 23.89
N LYS A 137 -10.25 -4.54 23.37
CA LYS A 137 -9.73 -4.66 22.00
C LYS A 137 -10.80 -4.30 20.97
N LEU A 138 -12.05 -4.68 21.22
CA LEU A 138 -13.17 -4.36 20.31
C LEU A 138 -13.48 -2.87 20.33
N ASN A 139 -13.44 -2.23 21.51
CA ASN A 139 -13.60 -0.79 21.62
C ASN A 139 -12.49 -0.05 20.88
N ALA A 140 -11.25 -0.50 21.01
CA ALA A 140 -10.11 0.05 20.29
C ALA A 140 -10.27 -0.14 18.78
N SER A 141 -10.81 -1.27 18.34
CA SER A 141 -11.07 -1.54 16.91
C SER A 141 -12.13 -0.61 16.33
N VAL A 142 -13.21 -0.35 17.08
CA VAL A 142 -14.24 0.61 16.65
C VAL A 142 -13.64 2.02 16.54
N LYS A 143 -12.88 2.43 17.54
CA LYS A 143 -12.20 3.74 17.52
C LYS A 143 -11.26 3.86 16.32
N ASN A 144 -10.47 2.83 16.08
CA ASN A 144 -9.57 2.80 14.92
C ASN A 144 -10.36 2.89 13.60
N PHE A 145 -11.48 2.16 13.50
CA PHE A 145 -12.34 2.25 12.33
C PHE A 145 -12.78 3.68 12.07
N ASP A 146 -13.26 4.36 13.12
CA ASP A 146 -13.76 5.72 13.02
C ASP A 146 -12.64 6.70 12.62
N GLU A 147 -11.43 6.52 13.14
CA GLU A 147 -10.26 7.31 12.75
C GLU A 147 -9.87 7.06 11.30
N ALA A 148 -10.00 5.84 10.82
CA ALA A 148 -9.65 5.46 9.45
C ALA A 148 -10.58 6.05 8.40
N LEU A 149 -11.80 6.47 8.78
CA LEU A 149 -12.80 6.98 7.82
C LEU A 149 -12.32 8.19 7.01
N SER A 150 -11.44 9.01 7.59
CA SER A 150 -10.89 10.20 6.92
C SER A 150 -9.62 9.91 6.12
N HIS A 151 -9.18 8.66 6.06
CA HIS A 151 -7.95 8.27 5.36
C HIS A 151 -8.25 7.40 4.13
N PRO A 152 -7.43 7.48 3.08
CA PRO A 152 -6.31 8.43 2.93
C PRO A 152 -6.81 9.88 2.84
N ASP A 153 -6.02 10.80 3.40
CA ASP A 153 -6.31 12.24 3.34
C ASP A 153 -5.25 12.98 2.52
N GLU A 154 -5.38 14.30 2.42
CA GLU A 154 -4.46 15.13 1.63
C GLU A 154 -3.01 15.04 2.14
N LYS A 155 -2.82 14.88 3.45
CA LYS A 155 -1.48 14.70 4.02
C LYS A 155 -0.89 13.37 3.58
N ASP A 156 -1.70 12.30 3.58
CA ASP A 156 -1.26 11.00 3.10
C ASP A 156 -0.82 11.07 1.64
N PHE A 157 -1.60 11.74 0.79
CA PHE A 157 -1.26 11.90 -0.63
C PHE A 157 0.00 12.75 -0.83
N ALA A 158 0.15 13.82 -0.06
CA ALA A 158 1.36 14.65 -0.12
C ALA A 158 2.60 13.87 0.29
N ASP A 159 2.49 13.07 1.35
CA ASP A 159 3.58 12.20 1.81
C ASP A 159 3.92 11.13 0.76
N ALA A 160 2.92 10.54 0.13
CA ALA A 160 3.11 9.56 -0.93
C ALA A 160 3.85 10.16 -2.13
N ARG A 161 3.48 11.37 -2.54
CA ARG A 161 4.14 12.07 -3.65
C ARG A 161 5.61 12.33 -3.37
N ARG A 162 5.93 12.83 -2.18
CA ARG A 162 7.34 13.08 -1.79
C ARG A 162 8.13 11.79 -1.73
N TRP A 163 7.54 10.75 -1.15
CA TRP A 163 8.18 9.45 -1.07
C TRP A 163 8.46 8.88 -2.46
N ALA A 164 7.49 8.97 -3.37
CA ALA A 164 7.65 8.46 -4.73
C ALA A 164 8.82 9.12 -5.45
N GLN A 165 8.95 10.44 -5.31
CA GLN A 165 10.06 11.17 -5.91
C GLN A 165 11.39 10.73 -5.33
N THR A 166 11.45 10.51 -4.00
CA THR A 166 12.64 9.97 -3.34
C THR A 166 13.04 8.62 -3.91
N MET A 167 12.07 7.75 -4.17
CA MET A 167 12.33 6.42 -4.74
C MET A 167 12.90 6.52 -6.16
N VAL A 168 12.33 7.40 -6.98
CA VAL A 168 12.81 7.63 -8.34
C VAL A 168 14.23 8.19 -8.33
N ASP A 169 14.52 9.11 -7.43
CA ASP A 169 15.85 9.71 -7.30
C ASP A 169 16.93 8.70 -6.87
N ALA A 170 16.51 7.59 -6.27
CA ALA A 170 17.40 6.52 -5.81
C ALA A 170 17.75 5.50 -6.92
N VAL A 171 17.16 5.62 -8.10
CA VAL A 171 17.39 4.69 -9.23
C VAL A 171 18.50 5.18 -10.17
#